data_75704e89edf2ead9eec6dff3a2bce4e5
#
_entry.id   75704e89edf2ead9eec6dff3a2bce4e5
#
_cell.length_a   1.000
_cell.length_b   1.000
_cell.length_c   1.000
_cell.angle_alpha   90.00
_cell.angle_beta   90.00
_cell.angle_gamma   90.00
#
_symmetry.space_group_name_H-M   'P 1'
#
loop_
_entity.id
_entity.type
_entity.pdbx_description
1 polymer ?
#
loop_
_entity_poly.entity_id
_entity_poly.type
_entity_poly.pdbx_seq_one_letter_code
_entity_poly.pdbx_strand_id
1 'polypeptide(L)'
;DLPASFFDLGAWGWPTILALGLSTIMSFFTSMDSYTRCIAAKDAKTARAGTIYAAVLVFIIAGASTFLGMAGKLILPDLSSSNNVIAALVVELFPHGLKGLVLIGVLSAIMSTADISVLTGSASLTKDIYQRYINPNASEKTLLHVGLGASLFVGVLGAIFGWFTQDIMNILLITFTINSVSYTHLRAHETGAYL
;
A
#
# COMPACT_ATOMS: atom_id res chain seq x y z
N ASP A 1 13.51 17.69 24.21
CA ASP A 1 14.50 17.75 23.13
C ASP A 1 14.67 16.36 22.54
N LEU A 2 14.52 16.25 21.22
CA LEU A 2 14.79 15.00 20.51
C LEU A 2 16.30 14.74 20.46
N PRO A 3 16.77 13.49 20.67
CA PRO A 3 18.19 13.16 20.55
C PRO A 3 18.68 13.42 19.12
N ALA A 4 19.94 13.84 18.96
CA ALA A 4 20.53 14.17 17.65
C ALA A 4 20.43 13.00 16.64
N SER A 5 20.42 11.75 17.11
CA SER A 5 20.22 10.56 16.30
C SER A 5 18.87 10.50 15.57
N PHE A 6 17.88 11.28 16.01
CA PHE A 6 16.57 11.36 15.35
C PHE A 6 16.64 12.08 13.99
N PHE A 7 17.64 12.92 13.80
CA PHE A 7 17.85 13.67 12.55
C PHE A 7 18.93 13.04 11.68
N ASP A 8 19.49 11.89 12.09
CA ASP A 8 20.47 11.18 11.31
C ASP A 8 19.77 10.37 10.21
N LEU A 9 19.81 10.87 8.98
CA LEU A 9 19.27 10.19 7.80
C LEU A 9 19.94 8.85 7.51
N GLY A 10 21.13 8.63 8.06
CA GLY A 10 21.89 7.39 7.92
C GLY A 10 21.66 6.36 9.03
N ALA A 11 20.83 6.64 10.04
CA ALA A 11 20.63 5.79 11.22
C ALA A 11 20.25 4.33 10.91
N TRP A 12 19.56 4.11 9.80
CA TRP A 12 19.20 2.76 9.32
C TRP A 12 20.27 2.08 8.45
N GLY A 13 21.38 2.78 8.19
CA GLY A 13 22.43 2.35 7.27
C GLY A 13 22.06 2.58 5.81
N TRP A 14 22.97 3.19 5.05
CA TRP A 14 22.78 3.49 3.64
C TRP A 14 22.41 2.27 2.78
N PRO A 15 22.99 1.08 2.97
CA PRO A 15 22.58 -0.11 2.20
C PRO A 15 21.11 -0.46 2.41
N THR A 16 20.60 -0.38 3.63
CA THR A 16 19.19 -0.65 3.95
C THR A 16 18.27 0.38 3.29
N ILE A 17 18.59 1.67 3.38
CA ILE A 17 17.82 2.76 2.77
C ILE A 17 17.75 2.60 1.25
N LEU A 18 18.88 2.31 0.61
CA LEU A 18 18.95 2.10 -0.82
C LEU A 18 18.18 0.84 -1.26
N ALA A 19 18.30 -0.25 -0.52
CA ALA A 19 17.57 -1.49 -0.79
C ALA A 19 16.05 -1.28 -0.69
N LEU A 20 15.57 -0.60 0.36
CA LEU A 20 14.17 -0.27 0.55
C LEU A 20 13.65 0.69 -0.52
N GLY A 21 14.42 1.72 -0.85
CA GLY A 21 14.08 2.67 -1.89
C GLY A 21 13.95 1.99 -3.25
N LEU A 22 14.93 1.16 -3.62
CA LEU A 22 14.90 0.42 -4.87
C LEU A 22 13.75 -0.59 -4.92
N SER A 23 13.52 -1.34 -3.84
CA SER A 23 12.41 -2.28 -3.73
C SER A 23 11.06 -1.59 -3.89
N THR A 24 10.87 -0.43 -3.25
CA THR A 24 9.64 0.36 -3.37
C THR A 24 9.43 0.88 -4.79
N ILE A 25 10.49 1.40 -5.43
CA ILE A 25 10.43 1.86 -6.82
C ILE A 25 10.06 0.71 -7.75
N MET A 26 10.71 -0.44 -7.62
CA MET A 26 10.40 -1.63 -8.43
C MET A 26 8.96 -2.11 -8.21
N SER A 27 8.51 -2.16 -6.96
CA SER A 27 7.14 -2.52 -6.61
C SER A 27 6.12 -1.57 -7.23
N PHE A 28 6.40 -0.26 -7.29
CA PHE A 28 5.52 0.72 -7.91
C PHE A 28 5.34 0.47 -9.42
N PHE A 29 6.40 0.10 -10.12
CA PHE A 29 6.33 -0.24 -11.56
C PHE A 29 5.57 -1.53 -11.84
N THR A 30 5.47 -2.44 -10.88
CA THR A 30 4.75 -3.71 -11.04
C THR A 30 3.33 -3.68 -10.50
N SER A 31 2.98 -2.60 -9.80
CA SER A 31 1.68 -2.42 -9.18
C SER A 31 0.57 -2.27 -10.22
N MET A 32 -0.42 -3.16 -10.16
CA MET A 32 -1.62 -3.12 -10.99
C MET A 32 -2.37 -1.79 -10.86
N ASP A 33 -2.35 -1.19 -9.66
CA ASP A 33 -2.97 0.10 -9.36
C ASP A 33 -2.35 1.25 -10.17
N SER A 34 -1.03 1.29 -10.27
CA SER A 34 -0.34 2.29 -11.09
C SER A 34 -0.64 2.14 -12.59
N TYR A 35 -0.71 0.89 -13.05
CA TYR A 35 -1.05 0.56 -14.44
C TYR A 35 -2.45 0.97 -14.82
N THR A 36 -3.45 0.61 -14.01
CA THR A 36 -4.85 0.91 -14.29
C THR A 36 -5.12 2.40 -14.38
N ARG A 37 -4.47 3.21 -13.56
CA ARG A 37 -4.58 4.68 -13.61
C ARG A 37 -3.95 5.27 -14.87
N CYS A 38 -2.81 4.74 -15.30
CA CYS A 38 -2.17 5.18 -16.54
C CYS A 38 -2.98 4.82 -17.78
N ILE A 39 -3.58 3.62 -17.82
CA ILE A 39 -4.41 3.15 -18.94
C ILE A 39 -5.74 3.90 -18.99
N ALA A 40 -6.33 4.26 -17.85
CA ALA A 40 -7.57 5.02 -17.77
C ALA A 40 -7.42 6.48 -18.20
N ALA A 41 -6.21 7.00 -18.36
CA ALA A 41 -5.98 8.37 -18.79
C ALA A 41 -6.32 8.55 -20.28
N LYS A 42 -6.88 9.71 -20.63
CA LYS A 42 -7.28 10.05 -21.99
C LYS A 42 -6.14 9.98 -23.01
N ASP A 43 -4.96 10.38 -22.59
CA ASP A 43 -3.73 10.40 -23.41
C ASP A 43 -2.48 10.35 -22.54
N ALA A 44 -1.33 10.06 -23.14
CA ALA A 44 -0.05 9.96 -22.45
C ALA A 44 0.37 11.27 -21.76
N LYS A 45 -0.02 12.42 -22.29
CA LYS A 45 0.28 13.73 -21.70
C LYS A 45 -0.49 13.92 -20.39
N THR A 46 -1.77 13.55 -20.38
CA THR A 46 -2.62 13.57 -19.19
C THR A 46 -2.13 12.58 -18.13
N ALA A 47 -1.77 11.35 -18.54
CA ALA A 47 -1.18 10.36 -17.64
C ALA A 47 0.09 10.90 -16.96
N ARG A 48 1.01 11.45 -17.76
CA ARG A 48 2.28 12.03 -17.25
C ARG A 48 2.03 13.21 -16.31
N ALA A 49 1.15 14.14 -16.67
CA ALA A 49 0.83 15.29 -15.83
C ALA A 49 0.20 14.83 -14.50
N GLY A 50 -0.77 13.92 -14.56
CA GLY A 50 -1.42 13.34 -13.37
C GLY A 50 -0.42 12.66 -12.45
N THR A 51 0.51 11.88 -12.98
CA THR A 51 1.57 11.23 -12.18
C THR A 51 2.48 12.24 -11.50
N ILE A 52 2.88 13.32 -12.18
CA ILE A 52 3.71 14.38 -11.59
C ILE A 52 2.96 15.10 -10.46
N TYR A 53 1.70 15.48 -10.69
CA TYR A 53 0.89 16.10 -9.64
C TYR A 53 0.69 15.17 -8.43
N ALA A 54 0.41 13.91 -8.67
CA ALA A 54 0.29 12.91 -7.61
C ALA A 54 1.60 12.77 -6.83
N ALA A 55 2.75 12.73 -7.50
CA ALA A 55 4.07 12.63 -6.85
C ALA A 55 4.34 13.82 -5.93
N VAL A 56 4.03 15.04 -6.37
CA VAL A 56 4.18 16.26 -5.55
C VAL A 56 3.26 16.21 -4.32
N LEU A 57 1.99 15.82 -4.50
CA LEU A 57 1.06 15.71 -3.38
C LEU A 57 1.49 14.63 -2.38
N VAL A 58 1.91 13.46 -2.87
CA VAL A 58 2.43 12.38 -2.01
C VAL A 58 3.66 12.84 -1.24
N PHE A 59 4.58 13.58 -1.86
CA PHE A 59 5.76 14.11 -1.19
C PHE A 59 5.38 15.06 -0.04
N ILE A 60 4.42 15.96 -0.26
CA ILE A 60 3.92 16.89 0.76
C ILE A 60 3.26 16.11 1.91
N ILE A 61 2.38 15.16 1.60
CA ILE A 61 1.68 14.35 2.59
C ILE A 61 2.65 13.48 3.39
N ALA A 62 3.63 12.86 2.73
CA ALA A 62 4.65 12.05 3.38
C ALA A 62 5.50 12.89 4.35
N GLY A 63 5.91 14.08 3.92
CA GLY A 63 6.61 15.03 4.79
C GLY A 63 5.77 15.42 6.02
N ALA A 64 4.52 15.81 5.81
CA ALA A 64 3.60 16.16 6.90
C ALA A 64 3.39 14.97 7.87
N SER A 65 3.23 13.75 7.35
CA SER A 65 3.07 12.53 8.16
C SER A 65 4.32 12.24 9.00
N THR A 66 5.51 12.45 8.43
CA THR A 66 6.78 12.29 9.15
C THR A 66 6.88 13.29 10.30
N PHE A 67 6.59 14.57 10.05
CA PHE A 67 6.56 15.59 11.12
C PHE A 67 5.53 15.28 12.19
N LEU A 68 4.36 14.76 11.80
CA LEU A 68 3.33 14.35 12.76
C LEU A 68 3.82 13.18 13.65
N GLY A 69 4.50 12.21 13.06
CA GLY A 69 5.10 11.09 13.80
C GLY A 69 6.17 11.56 14.80
N MET A 70 7.02 12.49 14.39
CA MET A 70 8.04 13.11 15.28
C MET A 70 7.38 13.89 16.42
N ALA A 71 6.37 14.69 16.13
CA ALA A 71 5.60 15.43 17.14
C ALA A 71 4.90 14.48 18.11
N GLY A 72 4.36 13.35 17.59
CA GLY A 72 3.74 12.33 18.41
C GLY A 72 4.68 11.73 19.45
N LYS A 73 5.94 11.50 19.08
CA LYS A 73 6.95 11.00 20.02
C LYS A 73 7.28 12.01 21.12
N LEU A 74 7.18 13.30 20.84
CA LEU A 74 7.40 14.37 21.84
C LEU A 74 6.20 14.55 22.78
N ILE A 75 4.99 14.47 22.23
CA ILE A 75 3.75 14.70 22.98
C ILE A 75 3.37 13.48 23.82
N LEU A 76 3.62 12.28 23.29
CA LEU A 76 3.24 10.99 23.89
C LEU A 76 4.48 10.08 24.05
N PRO A 77 5.43 10.42 24.95
CA PRO A 77 6.68 9.66 25.09
C PRO A 77 6.45 8.20 25.55
N ASP A 78 5.40 7.97 26.33
CA ASP A 78 5.07 6.67 26.94
C ASP A 78 4.17 5.79 26.06
N LEU A 79 3.98 6.12 24.77
CA LEU A 79 3.14 5.34 23.89
C LEU A 79 3.74 3.95 23.67
N SER A 80 2.99 2.92 24.02
CA SER A 80 3.42 1.51 23.97
C SER A 80 3.69 0.99 22.54
N SER A 81 3.07 1.60 21.53
CA SER A 81 3.23 1.21 20.12
C SER A 81 3.22 2.43 19.20
N SER A 82 4.27 2.57 18.40
CA SER A 82 4.37 3.63 17.38
C SER A 82 3.29 3.52 16.29
N ASN A 83 2.70 2.34 16.09
CA ASN A 83 1.62 2.12 15.12
C ASN A 83 0.35 2.94 15.47
N ASN A 84 0.16 3.27 16.74
CA ASN A 84 -1.03 3.97 17.23
C ASN A 84 -0.83 5.49 17.39
N VAL A 85 0.32 6.03 17.00
CA VAL A 85 0.67 7.44 17.27
C VAL A 85 -0.35 8.43 16.71
N ILE A 86 -0.84 8.22 15.50
CA ILE A 86 -1.81 9.13 14.87
C ILE A 86 -3.15 9.08 15.61
N ALA A 87 -3.64 7.88 15.91
CA ALA A 87 -4.90 7.73 16.63
C ALA A 87 -4.81 8.33 18.06
N ALA A 88 -3.70 8.09 18.74
CA ALA A 88 -3.44 8.65 20.08
C ALA A 88 -3.36 10.19 20.07
N LEU A 89 -2.66 10.78 19.09
CA LEU A 89 -2.61 12.24 18.92
C LEU A 89 -4.00 12.84 18.67
N VAL A 90 -4.83 12.18 17.86
CA VAL A 90 -6.19 12.63 17.60
C VAL A 90 -7.03 12.60 18.89
N VAL A 91 -6.90 11.53 19.65
CA VAL A 91 -7.63 11.39 20.92
C VAL A 91 -7.17 12.42 21.95
N GLU A 92 -5.90 12.75 22.01
CA GLU A 92 -5.34 13.68 22.99
C GLU A 92 -5.60 15.15 22.62
N LEU A 93 -5.36 15.52 21.37
CA LEU A 93 -5.31 16.94 20.97
C LEU A 93 -6.64 17.51 20.50
N PHE A 94 -7.57 16.68 19.99
CA PHE A 94 -8.81 17.19 19.40
C PHE A 94 -9.98 17.18 20.37
N PRO A 95 -10.90 18.18 20.31
CA PRO A 95 -12.13 18.17 21.10
C PRO A 95 -13.10 17.07 20.69
N HIS A 96 -13.99 16.67 21.60
CA HIS A 96 -14.83 15.49 21.48
C HIS A 96 -15.57 15.32 20.12
N GLY A 97 -16.13 16.37 19.54
CA GLY A 97 -16.83 16.25 18.24
C GLY A 97 -15.89 16.05 17.07
N LEU A 98 -14.73 16.71 17.07
CA LEU A 98 -13.78 16.69 15.98
C LEU A 98 -12.96 15.39 15.94
N LYS A 99 -12.71 14.75 17.08
CA LYS A 99 -12.03 13.45 17.18
C LYS A 99 -12.65 12.42 16.25
N GLY A 100 -13.98 12.26 16.33
CA GLY A 100 -14.71 11.29 15.51
C GLY A 100 -14.57 11.56 14.02
N LEU A 101 -14.68 12.83 13.61
CA LEU A 101 -14.57 13.22 12.21
C LEU A 101 -13.17 12.94 11.64
N VAL A 102 -12.12 13.25 12.39
CA VAL A 102 -10.74 12.98 11.97
C VAL A 102 -10.46 11.47 11.91
N LEU A 103 -10.90 10.70 12.91
CA LEU A 103 -10.75 9.24 12.91
C LEU A 103 -11.50 8.58 11.75
N ILE A 104 -12.71 9.04 11.43
CA ILE A 104 -13.45 8.56 10.25
C ILE A 104 -12.69 8.91 8.97
N GLY A 105 -12.09 10.08 8.87
CA GLY A 105 -11.25 10.47 7.74
C GLY A 105 -10.04 9.52 7.56
N VAL A 106 -9.34 9.21 8.63
CA VAL A 106 -8.22 8.25 8.61
C VAL A 106 -8.70 6.84 8.21
N LEU A 107 -9.80 6.37 8.79
CA LEU A 107 -10.37 5.08 8.43
C LEU A 107 -10.79 5.03 6.96
N SER A 108 -11.39 6.10 6.44
CA SER A 108 -11.78 6.18 5.02
C SER A 108 -10.57 6.10 4.09
N ALA A 109 -9.45 6.74 4.45
CA ALA A 109 -8.22 6.65 3.70
C ALA A 109 -7.65 5.20 3.67
N ILE A 110 -7.68 4.51 4.82
CA ILE A 110 -7.27 3.10 4.91
C ILE A 110 -8.18 2.21 4.07
N MET A 111 -9.50 2.38 4.19
CA MET A 111 -10.49 1.60 3.44
C MET A 111 -10.32 1.77 1.93
N SER A 112 -10.07 2.98 1.43
CA SER A 112 -9.87 3.21 0.00
C SER A 112 -8.70 2.43 -0.60
N THR A 113 -7.64 2.22 0.17
CA THR A 113 -6.48 1.40 -0.24
C THR A 113 -6.80 -0.10 -0.15
N ALA A 114 -7.50 -0.51 0.92
CA ALA A 114 -7.94 -1.89 1.08
C ALA A 114 -8.88 -2.34 -0.05
N ASP A 115 -9.81 -1.48 -0.46
CA ASP A 115 -10.76 -1.78 -1.54
C ASP A 115 -10.05 -2.08 -2.87
N ILE A 116 -9.04 -1.28 -3.24
CA ILE A 116 -8.25 -1.51 -4.46
C ILE A 116 -7.48 -2.83 -4.36
N SER A 117 -6.91 -3.13 -3.20
CA SER A 117 -6.15 -4.36 -2.97
C SER A 117 -7.04 -5.60 -3.08
N VAL A 118 -8.22 -5.57 -2.48
CA VAL A 118 -9.22 -6.64 -2.56
C VAL A 118 -9.71 -6.81 -3.99
N LEU A 119 -10.02 -5.70 -4.68
CA LEU A 119 -10.49 -5.73 -6.07
C LEU A 119 -9.42 -6.33 -7.00
N THR A 120 -8.16 -5.94 -6.86
CA THR A 120 -7.05 -6.47 -7.66
C THR A 120 -6.85 -7.97 -7.42
N GLY A 121 -6.81 -8.40 -6.16
CA GLY A 121 -6.69 -9.81 -5.80
C GLY A 121 -7.86 -10.66 -6.29
N SER A 122 -9.09 -10.16 -6.17
CA SER A 122 -10.28 -10.85 -6.65
C SER A 122 -10.34 -10.91 -8.19
N ALA A 123 -9.89 -9.87 -8.88
CA ALA A 123 -9.81 -9.87 -10.33
C ALA A 123 -8.81 -10.90 -10.85
N SER A 124 -7.63 -11.01 -10.23
CA SER A 124 -6.66 -12.07 -10.55
C SER A 124 -7.22 -13.47 -10.31
N LEU A 125 -7.84 -13.73 -9.16
CA LEU A 125 -8.47 -15.02 -8.89
C LEU A 125 -9.56 -15.36 -9.91
N THR A 126 -10.36 -14.36 -10.31
CA THR A 126 -11.48 -14.56 -11.21
C THR A 126 -11.04 -14.72 -12.66
N LYS A 127 -10.17 -13.83 -13.14
CA LYS A 127 -9.78 -13.83 -14.56
C LYS A 127 -8.60 -14.73 -14.85
N ASP A 128 -7.53 -14.64 -14.03
CA ASP A 128 -6.31 -15.38 -14.33
C ASP A 128 -6.39 -16.85 -13.91
N ILE A 129 -7.14 -17.16 -12.84
CA ILE A 129 -7.26 -18.53 -12.35
C ILE A 129 -8.57 -19.15 -12.83
N TYR A 130 -9.73 -18.62 -12.42
CA TYR A 130 -11.01 -19.27 -12.71
C TYR A 130 -11.33 -19.28 -14.20
N GLN A 131 -11.33 -18.12 -14.87
CA GLN A 131 -11.68 -18.02 -16.28
C GLN A 131 -10.66 -18.74 -17.17
N ARG A 132 -9.36 -18.64 -16.86
CA ARG A 132 -8.32 -19.20 -17.71
C ARG A 132 -8.17 -20.71 -17.57
N TYR A 133 -8.29 -21.27 -16.36
CA TYR A 133 -7.98 -22.68 -16.10
C TYR A 133 -9.22 -23.53 -15.76
N ILE A 134 -10.30 -22.95 -15.22
CA ILE A 134 -11.46 -23.71 -14.77
C ILE A 134 -12.60 -23.63 -15.78
N ASN A 135 -12.99 -22.43 -16.19
CA ASN A 135 -14.10 -22.23 -17.13
C ASN A 135 -13.82 -21.09 -18.13
N PRO A 136 -13.12 -21.36 -19.24
CA PRO A 136 -12.79 -20.35 -20.26
C PRO A 136 -14.01 -19.69 -20.90
N ASN A 137 -15.14 -20.40 -20.96
CA ASN A 137 -16.38 -19.94 -21.58
C ASN A 137 -17.40 -19.43 -20.56
N ALA A 138 -16.95 -19.05 -19.36
CA ALA A 138 -17.83 -18.55 -18.32
C ALA A 138 -18.59 -17.29 -18.76
N SER A 139 -19.90 -17.26 -18.50
CA SER A 139 -20.72 -16.08 -18.77
C SER A 139 -20.30 -14.92 -17.84
N GLU A 140 -20.57 -13.67 -18.27
CA GLU A 140 -20.29 -12.48 -17.45
C GLU A 140 -20.96 -12.55 -16.07
N LYS A 141 -22.19 -13.10 -16.02
CA LYS A 141 -22.89 -13.32 -14.73
C LYS A 141 -22.14 -14.28 -13.82
N THR A 142 -21.62 -15.36 -14.38
CA THR A 142 -20.81 -16.34 -13.62
C THR A 142 -19.53 -15.68 -13.11
N LEU A 143 -18.82 -14.94 -13.96
CA LEU A 143 -17.60 -14.22 -13.57
C LEU A 143 -17.87 -13.19 -12.46
N LEU A 144 -19.02 -12.50 -12.51
CA LEU A 144 -19.42 -11.58 -11.46
C LEU A 144 -19.60 -12.30 -10.12
N HIS A 145 -20.31 -13.43 -10.07
CA HIS A 145 -20.51 -14.17 -8.82
C HIS A 145 -19.20 -14.77 -8.28
N VAL A 146 -18.35 -15.29 -9.16
CA VAL A 146 -17.01 -15.76 -8.78
C VAL A 146 -16.17 -14.61 -8.24
N GLY A 147 -16.23 -13.42 -8.86
CA GLY A 147 -15.54 -12.21 -8.41
C GLY A 147 -16.00 -11.75 -7.03
N LEU A 148 -17.32 -11.77 -6.76
CA LEU A 148 -17.85 -11.45 -5.44
C LEU A 148 -17.37 -12.45 -4.38
N GLY A 149 -17.38 -13.74 -4.69
CA GLY A 149 -16.85 -14.78 -3.79
C GLY A 149 -15.34 -14.63 -3.57
N ALA A 150 -14.58 -14.34 -4.61
CA ALA A 150 -13.15 -14.06 -4.52
C ALA A 150 -12.84 -12.82 -3.69
N SER A 151 -13.65 -11.74 -3.83
CA SER A 151 -13.49 -10.52 -3.02
C SER A 151 -13.71 -10.81 -1.53
N LEU A 152 -14.76 -11.56 -1.21
CA LEU A 152 -15.02 -11.98 0.17
C LEU A 152 -13.87 -12.83 0.71
N PHE A 153 -13.39 -13.78 -0.07
CA PHE A 153 -12.27 -14.65 0.31
C PHE A 153 -10.98 -13.85 0.59
N VAL A 154 -10.60 -12.95 -0.32
CA VAL A 154 -9.41 -12.10 -0.16
C VAL A 154 -9.58 -11.17 1.05
N GLY A 155 -10.76 -10.56 1.23
CA GLY A 155 -11.05 -9.69 2.37
C GLY A 155 -10.95 -10.42 3.71
N VAL A 156 -11.53 -11.62 3.80
CA VAL A 156 -11.45 -12.45 5.02
C VAL A 156 -10.01 -12.89 5.30
N LEU A 157 -9.28 -13.33 4.28
CA LEU A 157 -7.86 -13.65 4.46
C LEU A 157 -7.05 -12.45 4.95
N GLY A 158 -7.26 -11.28 4.34
CA GLY A 158 -6.60 -10.05 4.77
C GLY A 158 -6.90 -9.69 6.23
N ALA A 159 -8.16 -9.84 6.66
CA ALA A 159 -8.56 -9.62 8.04
C ALA A 159 -7.91 -10.62 9.01
N ILE A 160 -7.84 -11.91 8.64
CA ILE A 160 -7.18 -12.95 9.43
C ILE A 160 -5.68 -12.64 9.57
N PHE A 161 -5.00 -12.35 8.47
CA PHE A 161 -3.58 -11.98 8.51
C PHE A 161 -3.34 -10.73 9.34
N GLY A 162 -4.18 -9.70 9.19
CA GLY A 162 -4.10 -8.47 9.99
C GLY A 162 -4.29 -8.71 11.49
N TRP A 163 -5.12 -9.69 11.87
CA TRP A 163 -5.31 -10.06 13.27
C TRP A 163 -4.05 -10.68 13.90
N PHE A 164 -3.35 -11.53 13.15
CA PHE A 164 -2.15 -12.22 13.65
C PHE A 164 -0.88 -11.38 13.55
N THR A 165 -0.86 -10.32 12.75
CA THR A 165 0.35 -9.56 12.45
C THR A 165 0.21 -8.13 12.96
N GLN A 166 0.93 -7.81 14.03
CA GLN A 166 0.85 -6.50 14.68
C GLN A 166 1.94 -5.52 14.22
N ASP A 167 2.96 -5.99 13.50
CA ASP A 167 4.05 -5.17 13.01
C ASP A 167 3.83 -4.79 11.54
N ILE A 168 3.21 -3.63 11.34
CA ILE A 168 2.87 -3.09 10.02
C ILE A 168 4.12 -2.89 9.15
N MET A 169 5.23 -2.43 9.74
CA MET A 169 6.44 -2.14 8.99
C MET A 169 7.07 -3.42 8.41
N ASN A 170 7.19 -4.47 9.20
CA ASN A 170 7.72 -5.75 8.74
C ASN A 170 6.85 -6.38 7.65
N ILE A 171 5.52 -6.29 7.77
CA ILE A 171 4.61 -6.78 6.72
C ILE A 171 4.83 -6.04 5.40
N LEU A 172 4.90 -4.70 5.45
CA LEU A 172 5.14 -3.89 4.26
C LEU A 172 6.48 -4.24 3.60
N LEU A 173 7.55 -4.38 4.38
CA LEU A 173 8.87 -4.74 3.88
C LEU A 173 8.87 -6.12 3.21
N ILE A 174 8.27 -7.13 3.84
CA ILE A 174 8.13 -8.47 3.27
C ILE A 174 7.32 -8.42 1.98
N THR A 175 6.20 -7.70 1.97
CA THR A 175 5.33 -7.59 0.79
C THR A 175 6.04 -6.93 -0.38
N PHE A 176 6.75 -5.82 -0.16
CA PHE A 176 7.53 -5.17 -1.21
C PHE A 176 8.69 -6.03 -1.70
N THR A 177 9.33 -6.76 -0.81
CA THR A 177 10.42 -7.69 -1.19
C THR A 177 9.90 -8.82 -2.05
N ILE A 178 8.81 -9.48 -1.67
CA ILE A 178 8.20 -10.57 -2.45
C ILE A 178 7.77 -10.04 -3.83
N ASN A 179 7.15 -8.87 -3.90
CA ASN A 179 6.71 -8.28 -5.16
C ASN A 179 7.89 -7.98 -6.08
N SER A 180 8.95 -7.33 -5.58
CA SER A 180 10.12 -6.98 -6.39
C SER A 180 10.92 -8.22 -6.83
N VAL A 181 11.08 -9.22 -5.97
CA VAL A 181 11.78 -10.48 -6.30
C VAL A 181 11.00 -11.29 -7.33
N SER A 182 9.70 -11.43 -7.16
CA SER A 182 8.85 -12.17 -8.11
C SER A 182 8.94 -11.57 -9.52
N TYR A 183 8.91 -10.25 -9.64
CA TYR A 183 9.01 -9.59 -10.93
C TYR A 183 10.38 -9.78 -11.59
N THR A 184 11.46 -9.60 -10.85
CA THR A 184 12.82 -9.75 -11.40
C THR A 184 13.08 -11.18 -11.87
N HIS A 185 12.65 -12.18 -11.13
CA HIS A 185 12.81 -13.59 -11.52
C HIS A 185 11.96 -13.98 -12.73
N LEU A 186 10.68 -13.61 -12.75
CA LEU A 186 9.81 -13.93 -13.90
C LEU A 186 10.31 -13.28 -15.19
N ARG A 187 10.70 -12.02 -15.15
CA ARG A 187 11.16 -11.30 -16.33
C ARG A 187 12.54 -11.76 -16.82
N ALA A 188 13.42 -12.20 -15.92
CA ALA A 188 14.70 -12.77 -16.31
C ALA A 188 14.52 -14.08 -17.13
N HIS A 189 13.50 -14.87 -16.81
CA HIS A 189 13.15 -16.07 -17.58
C HIS A 189 12.52 -15.76 -18.95
N GLU A 190 11.72 -14.69 -19.04
CA GLU A 190 11.15 -14.26 -20.32
C GLU A 190 12.21 -13.76 -21.28
N THR A 191 13.15 -12.92 -20.81
CA THR A 191 14.26 -12.41 -21.64
C THR A 191 15.24 -13.50 -22.05
N GLY A 192 15.45 -14.54 -21.24
CA GLY A 192 16.27 -15.70 -21.57
C GLY A 192 15.65 -16.62 -22.62
N ALA A 193 14.33 -16.57 -22.85
CA ALA A 193 13.64 -17.36 -23.86
C ALA A 193 13.68 -16.72 -25.27
N TYR A 194 14.10 -15.45 -25.41
CA TYR A 194 14.21 -14.71 -26.67
C TYR A 194 15.66 -14.49 -27.13
N LEU A 195 16.65 -15.01 -26.41
CA LEU A 195 18.07 -15.07 -26.80
C LEU A 195 18.48 -16.49 -27.19
#